data_f46215c4d8763190cedf810e5791dfab
#
_entry.id   f46215c4d8763190cedf810e5791dfab
#
_cell.length_a   1.000
_cell.length_b   1.000
_cell.length_c   1.000
_cell.angle_alpha   90.00
_cell.angle_beta   90.00
_cell.angle_gamma   90.00
#
_symmetry.space_group_name_H-M   'P 1'
#
loop_
_entity.id
_entity.type
_entity.pdbx_description
1 polymer ?
#
loop_
_entity_poly.entity_id
_entity_poly.type
_entity_poly.pdbx_seq_one_letter_code
_entity_poly.pdbx_strand_id
1 'polypeptide(L)'
;MILRYLDEALEGERLRRSDPYEHAVESMLIAKEGPITMAGYVYVMNQDKTQRETLNEKLLSLYRDINNFLMEHSPEGTFLFESFGLAEAVFTPVFKRFWFLDYYEGFELPVGSDYARVKKWRAACMAHDATNQVTEEEIVKLYYDYALGAGNGALVDGRKVSSFAFQPSWEKRPMPPRDKYETTASDEDLGLFVMDITFNAEDRNPIYVSPNSG
;
A
#
# COMPACT_ATOMS: atom_id res chain seq x y z
N MET A 1 5.78 5.25 15.79
CA MET A 1 6.45 4.90 17.07
C MET A 1 7.26 3.60 16.98
N ILE A 2 6.69 2.51 16.46
CA ILE A 2 7.36 1.19 16.39
C ILE A 2 8.68 1.24 15.59
N LEU A 3 8.70 1.84 14.41
CA LEU A 3 9.92 1.94 13.59
C LEU A 3 11.05 2.68 14.31
N ARG A 4 10.74 3.76 15.02
CA ARG A 4 11.76 4.48 15.82
C ARG A 4 12.34 3.61 16.94
N TYR A 5 11.49 2.84 17.62
CA TYR A 5 11.93 1.91 18.64
C TYR A 5 12.84 0.82 18.04
N LEU A 6 12.45 0.24 16.90
CA LEU A 6 13.28 -0.77 16.23
C LEU A 6 14.62 -0.20 15.79
N ASP A 7 14.61 1.01 15.21
CA ASP A 7 15.83 1.72 14.83
C ASP A 7 16.78 1.99 16.02
N GLU A 8 16.23 2.21 17.21
CA GLU A 8 17.03 2.45 18.43
C GLU A 8 17.44 1.15 19.15
N ALA A 9 16.63 0.09 19.08
CA ALA A 9 16.80 -1.14 19.85
C ALA A 9 17.65 -2.20 19.12
N LEU A 10 17.63 -2.22 17.79
CA LEU A 10 18.36 -3.19 17.00
C LEU A 10 19.79 -2.72 16.72
N GLU A 11 20.72 -3.67 16.62
CA GLU A 11 22.08 -3.39 16.16
C GLU A 11 22.09 -3.13 14.66
N GLY A 12 22.96 -2.21 14.21
CA GLY A 12 23.13 -1.87 12.82
C GLY A 12 23.22 -0.36 12.56
N GLU A 13 23.23 0.00 11.28
CA GLU A 13 23.21 1.40 10.87
C GLU A 13 21.84 2.03 11.17
N ARG A 14 21.88 3.22 11.77
CA ARG A 14 20.66 3.96 12.12
C ARG A 14 20.07 4.63 10.89
N LEU A 15 18.76 4.47 10.72
CA LEU A 15 18.01 5.19 9.69
C LEU A 15 17.68 6.62 10.12
N ARG A 16 17.48 6.84 11.42
CA ARG A 16 17.21 8.16 12.00
C ARG A 16 18.42 9.07 11.88
N ARG A 17 18.17 10.31 11.50
CA ARG A 17 19.22 11.33 11.41
C ARG A 17 19.76 11.70 12.80
N SER A 18 21.08 11.84 12.90
CA SER A 18 21.77 12.23 14.13
C SER A 18 21.91 13.75 14.28
N ASP A 19 21.94 14.49 13.17
CA ASP A 19 21.93 15.94 13.20
C ASP A 19 20.55 16.44 13.68
N PRO A 20 20.49 17.37 14.66
CA PRO A 20 19.22 17.84 15.23
C PRO A 20 18.29 18.51 14.22
N TYR A 21 18.84 19.25 13.23
CA TYR A 21 18.04 19.90 12.20
C TYR A 21 17.46 18.86 11.24
N GLU A 22 18.29 17.95 10.71
CA GLU A 22 17.83 16.88 9.83
C GLU A 22 16.79 16.00 10.53
N HIS A 23 17.00 15.67 11.81
CA HIS A 23 16.06 14.89 12.61
C HIS A 23 14.70 15.62 12.75
N ALA A 24 14.71 16.93 12.96
CA ALA A 24 13.48 17.72 13.05
C ALA A 24 12.74 17.72 11.70
N VAL A 25 13.43 18.00 10.59
CA VAL A 25 12.89 18.01 9.24
C VAL A 25 12.34 16.63 8.85
N GLU A 26 13.09 15.54 9.12
CA GLU A 26 12.64 14.16 8.92
C GLU A 26 11.33 13.87 9.68
N SER A 27 11.25 14.31 10.93
CA SER A 27 10.05 14.14 11.77
C SER A 27 8.83 14.90 11.23
N MET A 28 9.04 16.10 10.67
CA MET A 28 8.00 16.89 10.02
C MET A 28 7.48 16.21 8.75
N LEU A 29 8.36 15.61 7.94
CA LEU A 29 7.95 14.84 6.76
C LEU A 29 7.16 13.59 7.17
N ILE A 30 7.65 12.83 8.16
CA ILE A 30 6.95 11.63 8.68
C ILE A 30 5.53 11.97 9.15
N ALA A 31 5.31 13.14 9.76
CA ALA A 31 3.98 13.57 10.21
C ALA A 31 2.96 13.72 9.05
N LYS A 32 3.41 13.85 7.80
CA LYS A 32 2.55 13.94 6.61
C LYS A 32 2.07 12.56 6.10
N GLU A 33 2.64 11.45 6.60
CA GLU A 33 2.30 10.09 6.14
C GLU A 33 0.85 9.72 6.48
N GLY A 34 0.39 9.96 7.69
CA GLY A 34 -0.97 9.61 8.12
C GLY A 34 -2.07 10.21 7.23
N PRO A 35 -2.07 11.53 6.98
CA PRO A 35 -3.01 12.18 6.07
C PRO A 35 -3.03 11.59 4.65
N ILE A 36 -1.86 11.31 4.05
CA ILE A 36 -1.80 10.75 2.69
C ILE A 36 -2.28 9.31 2.65
N THR A 37 -1.90 8.50 3.63
CA THR A 37 -2.38 7.12 3.77
C THR A 37 -3.90 7.09 3.90
N MET A 38 -4.47 7.90 4.79
CA MET A 38 -5.91 7.97 4.96
C MET A 38 -6.63 8.40 3.68
N ALA A 39 -6.14 9.43 2.99
CA ALA A 39 -6.73 9.89 1.74
C ALA A 39 -6.71 8.81 0.64
N GLY A 40 -5.62 8.05 0.53
CA GLY A 40 -5.53 6.94 -0.42
C GLY A 40 -6.52 5.81 -0.11
N TYR A 41 -6.66 5.43 1.16
CA TYR A 41 -7.66 4.42 1.55
C TYR A 41 -9.09 4.90 1.35
N VAL A 42 -9.41 6.14 1.69
CA VAL A 42 -10.74 6.73 1.42
C VAL A 42 -11.02 6.71 -0.08
N TYR A 43 -10.02 7.00 -0.92
CA TYR A 43 -10.17 7.01 -2.36
C TYR A 43 -10.40 5.60 -2.91
N VAL A 44 -9.57 4.61 -2.57
CA VAL A 44 -9.74 3.23 -3.07
C VAL A 44 -11.03 2.59 -2.56
N MET A 45 -11.47 2.90 -1.34
CA MET A 45 -12.71 2.34 -0.77
C MET A 45 -13.98 3.04 -1.24
N ASN A 46 -13.87 4.16 -1.92
CA ASN A 46 -15.03 4.89 -2.42
C ASN A 46 -15.83 4.05 -3.44
N GLN A 47 -17.16 4.03 -3.28
CA GLN A 47 -18.11 3.34 -4.18
C GLN A 47 -18.99 4.33 -4.96
N ASP A 48 -18.87 5.64 -4.70
CA ASP A 48 -19.59 6.67 -5.42
C ASP A 48 -18.73 7.28 -6.53
N LYS A 49 -19.01 6.87 -7.77
CA LYS A 49 -18.28 7.33 -8.97
C LYS A 49 -18.27 8.86 -9.09
N THR A 50 -19.28 9.56 -8.54
CA THR A 50 -19.36 11.04 -8.59
C THR A 50 -18.36 11.72 -7.68
N GLN A 51 -17.87 11.06 -6.63
CA GLN A 51 -16.88 11.58 -5.70
C GLN A 51 -15.44 11.38 -6.17
N ARG A 52 -15.25 10.59 -7.21
CA ARG A 52 -13.93 10.14 -7.69
C ARG A 52 -12.97 11.31 -7.94
N GLU A 53 -13.42 12.35 -8.65
CA GLU A 53 -12.58 13.51 -8.96
C GLU A 53 -12.21 14.30 -7.70
N THR A 54 -13.15 14.54 -6.80
CA THR A 54 -12.89 15.23 -5.53
C THR A 54 -11.86 14.51 -4.68
N LEU A 55 -11.93 13.16 -4.63
CA LEU A 55 -10.97 12.34 -3.87
C LEU A 55 -9.59 12.32 -4.53
N ASN A 56 -9.55 12.28 -5.86
CA ASN A 56 -8.32 12.43 -6.64
C ASN A 56 -7.64 13.77 -6.36
N GLU A 57 -8.36 14.87 -6.46
CA GLU A 57 -7.84 16.21 -6.17
C GLU A 57 -7.33 16.33 -4.73
N LYS A 58 -8.04 15.74 -3.77
CA LYS A 58 -7.61 15.71 -2.37
C LYS A 58 -6.27 15.01 -2.20
N LEU A 59 -6.10 13.84 -2.81
CA LEU A 59 -4.85 13.08 -2.75
C LEU A 59 -3.72 13.84 -3.46
N LEU A 60 -4.00 14.41 -4.64
CA LEU A 60 -3.04 15.24 -5.38
C LEU A 60 -2.58 16.46 -4.57
N SER A 61 -3.48 17.11 -3.82
CA SER A 61 -3.10 18.24 -2.95
C SER A 61 -2.09 17.82 -1.86
N LEU A 62 -2.25 16.65 -1.28
CA LEU A 62 -1.32 16.11 -0.27
C LEU A 62 0.05 15.75 -0.88
N TYR A 63 0.07 15.21 -2.09
CA TYR A 63 1.33 15.00 -2.82
C TYR A 63 2.03 16.31 -3.16
N ARG A 64 1.28 17.37 -3.53
CA ARG A 64 1.84 18.71 -3.76
C ARG A 64 2.44 19.30 -2.49
N ASP A 65 1.80 19.11 -1.33
CA ASP A 65 2.33 19.55 -0.04
C ASP A 65 3.65 18.85 0.30
N ILE A 66 3.75 17.55 -0.01
CA ILE A 66 5.02 16.80 0.13
C ILE A 66 6.06 17.32 -0.86
N ASN A 67 5.66 17.57 -2.12
CA ASN A 67 6.57 18.12 -3.12
C ASN A 67 7.17 19.46 -2.67
N ASN A 68 6.33 20.37 -2.19
CA ASN A 68 6.76 21.69 -1.69
C ASN A 68 7.72 21.54 -0.52
N PHE A 69 7.40 20.66 0.42
CA PHE A 69 8.29 20.34 1.55
C PHE A 69 9.66 19.83 1.09
N LEU A 70 9.68 18.89 0.15
CA LEU A 70 10.92 18.36 -0.40
C LEU A 70 11.70 19.43 -1.19
N MET A 71 11.02 20.31 -1.92
CA MET A 71 11.64 21.44 -2.61
C MET A 71 12.27 22.45 -1.65
N GLU A 72 11.68 22.67 -0.48
CA GLU A 72 12.23 23.57 0.54
C GLU A 72 13.49 23.02 1.19
N HIS A 73 13.52 21.72 1.51
CA HIS A 73 14.57 21.13 2.34
C HIS A 73 15.62 20.34 1.53
N SER A 74 15.28 19.86 0.32
CA SER A 74 16.14 19.01 -0.51
C SER A 74 15.72 19.05 -1.98
N PRO A 75 15.83 20.20 -2.66
CA PRO A 75 15.32 20.37 -4.03
C PRO A 75 15.97 19.42 -5.04
N GLU A 76 17.28 19.16 -4.92
CA GLU A 76 18.05 18.34 -5.84
C GLU A 76 18.26 16.90 -5.36
N GLY A 77 17.90 16.59 -4.12
CA GLY A 77 18.13 15.29 -3.51
C GLY A 77 17.44 14.12 -4.23
N THR A 78 17.96 12.92 -4.04
CA THR A 78 17.29 11.67 -4.39
C THR A 78 16.34 11.26 -3.27
N PHE A 79 16.84 11.25 -2.05
CA PHE A 79 16.08 11.09 -0.82
C PHE A 79 15.85 12.45 -0.14
N LEU A 80 15.28 12.47 1.04
CA LEU A 80 15.14 13.71 1.81
C LEU A 80 16.51 14.32 2.10
N PHE A 81 17.48 13.46 2.48
CA PHE A 81 18.87 13.83 2.66
C PHE A 81 19.78 12.96 1.79
N GLU A 82 21.02 12.74 2.20
CA GLU A 82 22.04 12.05 1.41
C GLU A 82 21.70 10.58 1.13
N SER A 83 21.07 9.90 2.08
CA SER A 83 20.79 8.47 2.02
C SER A 83 19.34 8.15 2.39
N PHE A 84 18.90 6.94 2.08
CA PHE A 84 17.64 6.39 2.55
C PHE A 84 17.58 6.45 4.08
N GLY A 85 16.53 7.06 4.62
CA GLY A 85 16.37 7.29 6.05
C GLY A 85 15.02 6.81 6.57
N LEU A 86 14.70 7.23 7.80
CA LEU A 86 13.48 6.81 8.46
C LEU A 86 12.22 7.35 7.75
N ALA A 87 12.26 8.55 7.17
CA ALA A 87 11.16 9.09 6.39
C ALA A 87 10.85 8.20 5.18
N GLU A 88 11.86 7.79 4.43
CA GLU A 88 11.73 6.88 3.30
C GLU A 88 11.18 5.52 3.73
N ALA A 89 11.69 4.97 4.84
CA ALA A 89 11.23 3.70 5.40
C ALA A 89 9.74 3.75 5.82
N VAL A 90 9.26 4.90 6.28
CA VAL A 90 7.85 5.13 6.65
C VAL A 90 6.95 5.24 5.42
N PHE A 91 7.38 5.98 4.39
CA PHE A 91 6.55 6.25 3.21
C PHE A 91 6.56 5.12 2.17
N THR A 92 7.64 4.36 2.06
CA THR A 92 7.75 3.32 1.03
C THR A 92 6.62 2.28 1.08
N PRO A 93 6.21 1.75 2.24
CA PRO A 93 5.06 0.83 2.32
C PRO A 93 3.76 1.46 1.82
N VAL A 94 3.57 2.77 2.01
CA VAL A 94 2.41 3.52 1.52
C VAL A 94 2.45 3.60 0.00
N PHE A 95 3.58 3.98 -0.58
CA PHE A 95 3.76 4.07 -2.03
C PHE A 95 3.53 2.73 -2.74
N LYS A 96 4.01 1.64 -2.17
CA LYS A 96 3.79 0.30 -2.71
C LYS A 96 2.32 -0.15 -2.60
N ARG A 97 1.66 0.13 -1.48
CA ARG A 97 0.21 -0.14 -1.36
C ARG A 97 -0.61 0.67 -2.37
N PHE A 98 -0.20 1.88 -2.69
CA PHE A 98 -0.92 2.74 -3.64
C PHE A 98 -0.91 2.25 -5.08
N TRP A 99 -0.25 1.13 -5.41
CA TRP A 99 -0.48 0.40 -6.65
C TRP A 99 -1.95 -0.01 -6.82
N PHE A 100 -2.71 -0.18 -5.72
CA PHE A 100 -4.15 -0.40 -5.83
C PHE A 100 -4.88 0.84 -6.38
N LEU A 101 -4.42 2.07 -6.09
CA LEU A 101 -4.99 3.29 -6.68
C LEU A 101 -4.66 3.40 -8.15
N ASP A 102 -3.41 3.09 -8.54
CA ASP A 102 -2.98 3.09 -9.92
C ASP A 102 -3.85 2.10 -10.73
N TYR A 103 -4.16 0.94 -10.16
CA TYR A 103 -4.95 -0.10 -10.81
C TYR A 103 -6.46 0.19 -10.82
N TYR A 104 -7.09 0.43 -9.67
CA TYR A 104 -8.55 0.54 -9.56
C TYR A 104 -9.07 1.94 -9.86
N GLU A 105 -8.27 2.98 -9.68
CA GLU A 105 -8.66 4.38 -9.89
C GLU A 105 -7.95 5.04 -11.07
N GLY A 106 -6.93 4.39 -11.64
CA GLY A 106 -6.09 5.00 -12.66
C GLY A 106 -5.36 6.25 -12.13
N PHE A 107 -4.98 6.22 -10.83
CA PHE A 107 -4.31 7.35 -10.19
C PHE A 107 -2.90 7.53 -10.74
N GLU A 108 -2.60 8.74 -11.19
CA GLU A 108 -1.28 9.15 -11.64
C GLU A 108 -0.94 10.54 -11.12
N LEU A 109 0.31 10.73 -10.70
CA LEU A 109 0.80 12.08 -10.40
C LEU A 109 0.97 12.86 -11.70
N PRO A 110 0.42 14.08 -11.81
CA PRO A 110 0.52 14.88 -13.04
C PRO A 110 1.97 15.19 -13.43
N VAL A 111 2.17 15.45 -14.70
CA VAL A 111 3.45 15.99 -15.21
C VAL A 111 3.52 17.47 -14.84
N GLY A 112 4.66 17.93 -14.32
CA GLY A 112 4.88 19.32 -13.96
C GLY A 112 5.73 19.51 -12.72
N SER A 113 6.16 20.75 -12.47
CA SER A 113 7.02 21.13 -11.35
C SER A 113 6.41 20.83 -9.99
N ASP A 114 5.09 20.94 -9.88
CA ASP A 114 4.33 20.74 -8.63
C ASP A 114 4.43 19.34 -8.07
N TYR A 115 4.88 18.37 -8.88
CA TYR A 115 4.99 16.95 -8.51
C TYR A 115 6.36 16.36 -8.87
N ALA A 116 7.23 17.09 -9.56
CA ALA A 116 8.49 16.54 -10.08
C ALA A 116 9.39 15.98 -8.97
N ARG A 117 9.53 16.72 -7.88
CA ARG A 117 10.40 16.34 -6.76
C ARG A 117 9.86 15.14 -5.98
N VAL A 118 8.55 15.13 -5.67
CA VAL A 118 7.92 13.99 -4.98
C VAL A 118 7.88 12.75 -5.86
N LYS A 119 7.73 12.88 -7.18
CA LYS A 119 7.84 11.73 -8.13
C LYS A 119 9.23 11.12 -8.10
N LYS A 120 10.28 11.96 -8.15
CA LYS A 120 11.69 11.51 -8.03
C LYS A 120 11.92 10.77 -6.72
N TRP A 121 11.46 11.33 -5.61
CA TRP A 121 11.58 10.74 -4.28
C TRP A 121 10.82 9.41 -4.15
N ARG A 122 9.53 9.38 -4.56
CA ARG A 122 8.72 8.15 -4.59
C ARG A 122 9.41 7.03 -5.40
N ALA A 123 9.91 7.37 -6.60
CA ALA A 123 10.60 6.40 -7.44
C ALA A 123 11.86 5.84 -6.77
N ALA A 124 12.66 6.69 -6.13
CA ALA A 124 13.85 6.26 -5.39
C ALA A 124 13.51 5.37 -4.20
N CYS A 125 12.47 5.72 -3.42
CA CYS A 125 11.98 4.89 -2.32
C CYS A 125 11.56 3.50 -2.80
N MET A 126 10.81 3.43 -3.89
CA MET A 126 10.28 2.16 -4.43
C MET A 126 11.35 1.30 -5.08
N ALA A 127 12.43 1.89 -5.57
CA ALA A 127 13.56 1.19 -6.19
C ALA A 127 14.63 0.72 -5.20
N HIS A 128 14.54 1.11 -3.93
CA HIS A 128 15.52 0.73 -2.91
C HIS A 128 15.48 -0.78 -2.62
N ASP A 129 16.64 -1.44 -2.57
CA ASP A 129 16.76 -2.90 -2.45
C ASP A 129 16.04 -3.48 -1.22
N ALA A 130 16.05 -2.76 -0.10
CA ALA A 130 15.33 -3.17 1.12
C ALA A 130 13.80 -3.21 0.96
N THR A 131 13.25 -2.81 -0.19
CA THR A 131 11.80 -2.65 -0.38
C THR A 131 11.19 -3.63 -1.39
N ASN A 132 11.93 -4.65 -1.82
CA ASN A 132 11.53 -5.59 -2.87
C ASN A 132 10.76 -6.83 -2.38
N GLN A 133 10.09 -6.76 -1.20
CA GLN A 133 9.37 -7.90 -0.62
C GLN A 133 7.96 -8.11 -1.19
N VAL A 134 7.38 -7.12 -1.85
CA VAL A 134 6.03 -7.19 -2.42
C VAL A 134 6.00 -6.72 -3.86
N THR A 135 5.10 -7.27 -4.65
CA THR A 135 4.87 -6.89 -6.05
C THR A 135 3.57 -6.10 -6.22
N GLU A 136 3.45 -5.38 -7.34
CA GLU A 136 2.21 -4.69 -7.69
C GLU A 136 1.04 -5.65 -7.83
N GLU A 137 1.26 -6.78 -8.50
CA GLU A 137 0.24 -7.82 -8.70
C GLU A 137 -0.28 -8.37 -7.37
N GLU A 138 0.62 -8.64 -6.42
CA GLU A 138 0.26 -9.07 -5.06
C GLU A 138 -0.64 -8.05 -4.37
N ILE A 139 -0.23 -6.78 -4.34
CA ILE A 139 -0.99 -5.70 -3.69
C ILE A 139 -2.38 -5.55 -4.33
N VAL A 140 -2.47 -5.53 -5.65
CA VAL A 140 -3.76 -5.41 -6.36
C VAL A 140 -4.70 -6.55 -5.99
N LYS A 141 -4.23 -7.79 -5.99
CA LYS A 141 -5.04 -8.98 -5.68
C LYS A 141 -5.45 -9.03 -4.21
N LEU A 142 -4.55 -8.71 -3.29
CA LEU A 142 -4.85 -8.74 -1.85
C LEU A 142 -5.79 -7.61 -1.41
N TYR A 143 -5.73 -6.45 -2.05
CA TYR A 143 -6.53 -5.28 -1.66
C TYR A 143 -7.87 -5.14 -2.41
N TYR A 144 -8.34 -6.18 -3.11
CA TYR A 144 -9.61 -6.12 -3.82
C TYR A 144 -10.83 -5.86 -2.92
N ASP A 145 -10.87 -6.42 -1.71
CA ASP A 145 -11.95 -6.14 -0.76
C ASP A 145 -12.01 -4.65 -0.39
N TYR A 146 -10.85 -4.00 -0.24
CA TYR A 146 -10.79 -2.55 -0.03
C TYR A 146 -11.33 -1.79 -1.25
N ALA A 147 -11.00 -2.23 -2.47
CA ALA A 147 -11.52 -1.61 -3.68
C ALA A 147 -13.07 -1.69 -3.77
N LEU A 148 -13.67 -2.70 -3.14
CA LEU A 148 -15.12 -2.85 -3.02
C LEU A 148 -15.73 -2.13 -1.80
N GLY A 149 -14.96 -1.28 -1.10
CA GLY A 149 -15.44 -0.55 0.07
C GLY A 149 -15.46 -1.36 1.37
N ALA A 150 -14.89 -2.56 1.35
CA ALA A 150 -14.71 -3.42 2.53
C ALA A 150 -13.23 -3.49 2.94
N GLY A 151 -12.86 -4.32 3.88
CA GLY A 151 -11.49 -4.51 4.34
C GLY A 151 -11.42 -4.89 5.82
N ASN A 152 -10.22 -5.14 6.34
CA ASN A 152 -10.03 -5.60 7.72
C ASN A 152 -10.86 -6.86 8.07
N GLY A 153 -11.05 -7.76 7.09
CA GLY A 153 -11.86 -8.96 7.23
C GLY A 153 -13.36 -8.77 6.94
N ALA A 154 -13.83 -7.54 6.72
CA ALA A 154 -15.16 -7.30 6.21
C ALA A 154 -15.24 -7.70 4.72
N LEU A 155 -16.41 -8.22 4.32
CA LEU A 155 -16.68 -8.64 2.95
C LEU A 155 -17.98 -7.97 2.46
N VAL A 156 -18.04 -7.71 1.16
CA VAL A 156 -19.29 -7.28 0.52
C VAL A 156 -20.22 -8.47 0.31
N ASP A 157 -21.50 -8.19 0.07
CA ASP A 157 -22.53 -9.21 -0.17
C ASP A 157 -22.12 -10.16 -1.30
N GLY A 158 -22.32 -11.45 -1.09
CA GLY A 158 -22.00 -12.50 -2.05
C GLY A 158 -20.58 -13.06 -1.95
N ARG A 159 -19.66 -12.39 -1.24
CA ARG A 159 -18.30 -12.88 -0.97
C ARG A 159 -18.27 -13.70 0.33
N LYS A 160 -17.46 -14.72 0.39
CA LYS A 160 -17.27 -15.62 1.54
C LYS A 160 -15.82 -15.72 2.01
N VAL A 161 -14.88 -15.42 1.11
CA VAL A 161 -13.44 -15.51 1.36
C VAL A 161 -12.80 -14.15 1.15
N SER A 162 -11.97 -13.71 2.10
CA SER A 162 -11.23 -12.45 1.95
C SER A 162 -10.19 -12.55 0.85
N SER A 163 -10.03 -11.48 0.07
CA SER A 163 -8.93 -11.35 -0.89
C SER A 163 -7.55 -11.37 -0.22
N PHE A 164 -7.49 -11.07 1.09
CA PHE A 164 -6.29 -11.19 1.93
C PHE A 164 -5.94 -12.62 2.36
N ALA A 165 -6.63 -13.65 1.81
CA ALA A 165 -6.27 -15.03 2.09
C ALA A 165 -4.88 -15.38 1.53
N PHE A 166 -4.10 -16.13 2.31
CA PHE A 166 -2.77 -16.58 1.89
C PHE A 166 -2.81 -17.84 1.02
N GLN A 167 -3.93 -18.56 1.03
CA GLN A 167 -4.15 -19.73 0.19
C GLN A 167 -5.49 -19.59 -0.56
N PRO A 168 -5.52 -19.92 -1.86
CA PRO A 168 -4.35 -20.21 -2.70
C PRO A 168 -3.41 -18.99 -2.79
N SER A 169 -2.13 -19.25 -3.06
CA SER A 169 -1.13 -18.19 -3.25
C SER A 169 -1.62 -17.17 -4.29
N TRP A 170 -1.38 -15.88 -4.02
CA TRP A 170 -1.78 -14.79 -4.90
C TRP A 170 -1.28 -14.95 -6.35
N GLU A 171 -0.11 -15.56 -6.55
CA GLU A 171 0.48 -15.83 -7.86
C GLU A 171 -0.42 -16.71 -8.75
N LYS A 172 -1.19 -17.61 -8.14
CA LYS A 172 -2.10 -18.52 -8.85
C LYS A 172 -3.50 -17.95 -9.09
N ARG A 173 -3.78 -16.78 -8.53
CA ARG A 173 -5.08 -16.13 -8.66
C ARG A 173 -5.14 -15.24 -9.89
N PRO A 174 -6.28 -15.15 -10.60
CA PRO A 174 -6.45 -14.18 -11.67
C PRO A 174 -6.42 -12.74 -11.14
N MET A 175 -6.15 -11.79 -12.04
CA MET A 175 -6.28 -10.37 -11.71
C MET A 175 -7.75 -10.02 -11.49
N PRO A 176 -8.09 -9.23 -10.45
CA PRO A 176 -9.44 -8.74 -10.24
C PRO A 176 -9.88 -7.79 -11.36
N PRO A 177 -11.19 -7.55 -11.53
CA PRO A 177 -11.68 -6.52 -12.44
C PRO A 177 -11.10 -5.15 -12.12
N ARG A 178 -10.65 -4.43 -13.14
CA ARG A 178 -10.08 -3.09 -12.98
C ARG A 178 -11.14 -2.04 -12.67
N ASP A 179 -12.30 -2.14 -13.32
CA ASP A 179 -13.44 -1.25 -13.08
C ASP A 179 -14.30 -1.77 -11.92
N LYS A 180 -13.96 -1.31 -10.73
CA LYS A 180 -14.65 -1.67 -9.49
C LYS A 180 -16.06 -1.07 -9.34
N TYR A 181 -16.40 -0.05 -10.14
CA TYR A 181 -17.71 0.61 -10.09
C TYR A 181 -18.79 -0.10 -10.92
N GLU A 182 -18.38 -0.88 -11.91
CA GLU A 182 -19.28 -1.55 -12.85
C GLU A 182 -19.20 -3.07 -12.76
N THR A 183 -18.11 -3.61 -12.22
CA THR A 183 -17.86 -5.06 -12.20
C THR A 183 -17.45 -5.54 -10.82
N THR A 184 -18.21 -6.48 -10.27
CA THR A 184 -17.85 -7.19 -9.03
C THR A 184 -17.54 -8.64 -9.37
N ALA A 185 -16.35 -9.13 -8.94
CA ALA A 185 -15.95 -10.51 -9.09
C ALA A 185 -16.42 -11.35 -7.90
N SER A 186 -16.87 -12.58 -8.17
CA SER A 186 -17.12 -13.59 -7.16
C SER A 186 -15.84 -14.17 -6.58
N ASP A 187 -15.93 -14.97 -5.52
CA ASP A 187 -14.77 -15.70 -4.99
C ASP A 187 -14.16 -16.64 -6.05
N GLU A 188 -15.02 -17.28 -6.87
CA GLU A 188 -14.58 -18.16 -7.96
C GLU A 188 -13.82 -17.39 -9.05
N ASP A 189 -14.33 -16.23 -9.47
CA ASP A 189 -13.65 -15.36 -10.45
C ASP A 189 -12.27 -14.89 -9.96
N LEU A 190 -12.10 -14.78 -8.65
CA LEU A 190 -10.83 -14.38 -8.01
C LEU A 190 -9.92 -15.59 -7.70
N GLY A 191 -10.36 -16.81 -8.02
CA GLY A 191 -9.66 -18.03 -7.67
C GLY A 191 -9.60 -18.27 -6.16
N LEU A 192 -10.56 -17.75 -5.40
CA LEU A 192 -10.68 -17.92 -3.97
C LEU A 192 -11.69 -19.01 -3.66
N PHE A 193 -11.40 -19.86 -2.69
CA PHE A 193 -12.33 -20.88 -2.24
C PHE A 193 -12.21 -21.09 -0.73
N VAL A 194 -13.32 -21.45 -0.12
CA VAL A 194 -13.34 -21.84 1.29
C VAL A 194 -12.50 -23.11 1.41
N MET A 195 -11.41 -23.05 2.17
CA MET A 195 -10.70 -24.26 2.52
C MET A 195 -11.43 -24.94 3.67
N ASP A 196 -11.90 -26.15 3.44
CA ASP A 196 -12.36 -27.01 4.53
C ASP A 196 -11.14 -27.43 5.37
N ILE A 197 -10.98 -26.76 6.50
CA ILE A 197 -9.97 -27.15 7.48
C ILE A 197 -10.60 -28.24 8.34
N THR A 198 -10.37 -29.49 7.96
CA THR A 198 -10.68 -30.63 8.84
C THR A 198 -9.57 -30.74 9.89
N PHE A 199 -9.90 -30.47 11.15
CA PHE A 199 -9.02 -30.77 12.27
C PHE A 199 -9.12 -32.27 12.55
N ASN A 200 -8.05 -33.02 12.30
CA ASN A 200 -7.94 -34.36 12.87
C ASN A 200 -7.60 -34.21 14.37
N ALA A 201 -8.47 -34.67 15.23
CA ALA A 201 -8.32 -34.54 16.69
C ALA A 201 -7.05 -35.24 17.24
N GLU A 202 -6.45 -36.15 16.46
CA GLU A 202 -5.24 -36.89 16.82
C GLU A 202 -3.95 -36.21 16.38
N ASP A 203 -3.99 -35.38 15.31
CA ASP A 203 -2.85 -34.59 14.84
C ASP A 203 -3.06 -33.11 15.16
N ARG A 204 -2.23 -32.51 15.98
CA ARG A 204 -2.28 -31.09 16.34
C ARG A 204 -1.92 -30.15 15.15
N ASN A 205 -1.84 -30.67 13.93
CA ASN A 205 -1.60 -29.90 12.70
C ASN A 205 -2.83 -29.91 11.81
N PRO A 206 -3.28 -28.77 11.27
CA PRO A 206 -4.37 -28.72 10.29
C PRO A 206 -3.97 -29.43 8.98
N ILE A 207 -4.82 -30.37 8.52
CA ILE A 207 -4.66 -30.99 7.22
C ILE A 207 -5.45 -30.16 6.21
N TYR A 208 -4.76 -29.59 5.24
CA TYR A 208 -5.38 -28.86 4.12
C TYR A 208 -5.84 -29.88 3.07
N VAL A 209 -7.15 -30.01 2.89
CA VAL A 209 -7.73 -30.86 1.83
C VAL A 209 -8.10 -29.95 0.65
N SER A 210 -7.50 -30.20 -0.52
CA SER A 210 -7.91 -29.54 -1.75
C SER A 210 -9.29 -30.02 -2.19
N PRO A 211 -10.24 -29.15 -2.63
CA PRO A 211 -11.57 -29.53 -3.06
C PRO A 211 -11.64 -30.35 -4.36
N ASN A 212 -10.51 -30.69 -4.99
CA ASN A 212 -10.43 -31.39 -6.28
C ASN A 212 -9.71 -32.76 -6.21
N SER A 213 -9.92 -33.54 -5.17
CA SER A 213 -9.51 -34.94 -5.13
C SER A 213 -10.73 -35.86 -5.12
N GLY A 214 -11.44 -35.85 -6.24
CA GLY A 214 -12.51 -36.78 -6.57
C GLY A 214 -12.47 -37.09 -8.03
#